data_2dcf6ee91c9793f82a6bb84f6d8d93ce
#
_entry.id   2dcf6ee91c9793f82a6bb84f6d8d93ce
#
_cell.length_a   1.000
_cell.length_b   1.000
_cell.length_c   1.000
_cell.angle_alpha   90.00
_cell.angle_beta   90.00
_cell.angle_gamma   90.00
#
_symmetry.space_group_name_H-M   'P 1'
#
loop_
_entity.id
_entity.type
_entity.pdbx_description
1 polymer ?
#
loop_
_entity_poly.entity_id
_entity_poly.type
_entity_poly.pdbx_seq_one_letter_code
_entity_poly.pdbx_strand_id
1 'polypeptide(L)'
;MRYLTFILFLLLTFQRGAAQDWKMLVDFRGQWKFKLGDNEKWAKESFDDTKWDEIFVPANWEDEGYPGYDGYAWYRKHFHVSPEMYNKPLYIHLGCTDDVSEVFLNGHFVSFTGAFPPHYITAYNVDQKFIVPKEYWNPSGDNIIAVRVYDDQLVGGINKGRPGVFEMEDYLYPDYAIEGTWKLKKGDDDDWAKPSFDDSKWPDVLVPAYWDTQGLKDYDGYGWYRVRFTVPEKFRDQDLVLVVGKIDDVDETYLNGERVGRTGTRHVQGWEYLKFRAYTVPSETIKFGQENVLAVRVYDNFLHGGIYDGPVGFVTRDHYRRWERKHTDTVRENRNWNWNWNFFDIFR
;
A
#
# COMPACT_ATOMS: atom_id res chain seq x y z
N MET A 1 2.20 62.83 -30.06
CA MET A 1 1.73 61.85 -29.06
C MET A 1 2.25 60.50 -29.45
N ARG A 2 3.23 59.95 -28.70
CA ARG A 2 3.83 58.63 -28.95
C ARG A 2 3.23 57.69 -27.91
N TYR A 3 2.53 56.69 -28.33
CA TYR A 3 2.03 55.58 -27.48
C TYR A 3 3.14 54.58 -27.27
N LEU A 4 3.61 54.46 -26.02
CA LEU A 4 4.52 53.44 -25.57
C LEU A 4 3.68 52.20 -25.18
N THR A 5 3.76 51.12 -25.97
CA THR A 5 3.09 49.85 -25.68
C THR A 5 4.01 49.06 -24.76
N PHE A 6 3.65 48.91 -23.49
CA PHE A 6 4.29 48.02 -22.54
C PHE A 6 3.83 46.59 -22.81
N ILE A 7 4.71 45.76 -23.36
CA ILE A 7 4.50 44.28 -23.44
C ILE A 7 4.94 43.70 -22.11
N LEU A 8 3.95 43.30 -21.30
CA LEU A 8 4.17 42.56 -20.06
C LEU A 8 4.45 41.09 -20.41
N PHE A 9 5.73 40.67 -20.37
CA PHE A 9 6.09 39.27 -20.45
C PHE A 9 5.71 38.59 -19.13
N LEU A 10 4.59 37.84 -19.11
CA LEU A 10 4.23 36.96 -18.02
C LEU A 10 5.12 35.72 -18.09
N LEU A 11 6.21 35.69 -17.31
CA LEU A 11 6.99 34.49 -17.06
C LEU A 11 6.12 33.52 -16.23
N LEU A 12 5.42 32.60 -16.89
CA LEU A 12 4.84 31.43 -16.27
C LEU A 12 5.97 30.49 -15.85
N THR A 13 6.44 30.68 -14.62
CA THR A 13 7.26 29.64 -13.97
C THR A 13 6.34 28.47 -13.68
N PHE A 14 6.40 27.44 -14.52
CA PHE A 14 5.86 26.12 -14.15
C PHE A 14 6.66 25.60 -12.97
N GLN A 15 6.18 25.85 -11.76
CA GLN A 15 6.65 25.11 -10.60
C GLN A 15 6.14 23.68 -10.76
N ARG A 16 7.06 22.77 -11.04
CA ARG A 16 6.81 21.34 -10.94
C ARG A 16 6.55 21.05 -9.46
N GLY A 17 5.31 20.81 -9.09
CA GLY A 17 5.00 20.16 -7.82
C GLY A 17 5.83 18.89 -7.75
N ALA A 18 6.53 18.65 -6.63
CA ALA A 18 7.26 17.43 -6.42
C ALA A 18 6.24 16.29 -6.30
N ALA A 19 5.82 15.75 -7.44
CA ALA A 19 5.14 14.47 -7.47
C ALA A 19 6.12 13.43 -6.87
N GLN A 20 5.64 12.51 -6.05
CA GLN A 20 6.42 11.35 -5.63
C GLN A 20 7.07 10.76 -6.89
N ASP A 21 8.42 10.77 -6.95
CA ASP A 21 9.13 10.31 -8.14
C ASP A 21 9.10 8.78 -8.15
N TRP A 22 8.21 8.24 -9.01
CA TRP A 22 8.06 6.82 -9.25
C TRP A 22 8.84 6.41 -10.48
N LYS A 23 9.82 5.54 -10.30
CA LYS A 23 10.57 4.95 -11.39
C LYS A 23 9.97 3.61 -11.78
N MET A 24 9.51 3.51 -13.01
CA MET A 24 9.05 2.23 -13.58
C MET A 24 10.25 1.32 -13.82
N LEU A 25 10.18 0.10 -13.29
CA LEU A 25 11.18 -0.96 -13.44
C LEU A 25 10.76 -1.99 -14.48
N VAL A 26 9.47 -2.36 -14.50
CA VAL A 26 8.88 -3.29 -15.46
C VAL A 26 7.56 -2.70 -15.96
N ASP A 27 7.39 -2.66 -17.27
CA ASP A 27 6.16 -2.18 -17.91
C ASP A 27 5.22 -3.35 -18.15
N PHE A 28 4.01 -3.28 -17.63
CA PHE A 28 2.99 -4.31 -17.82
C PHE A 28 2.03 -4.03 -18.97
N ARG A 29 2.12 -2.87 -19.62
CA ARG A 29 1.26 -2.57 -20.77
C ARG A 29 1.48 -3.56 -21.90
N GLY A 30 0.43 -3.81 -22.68
CA GLY A 30 0.45 -4.73 -23.82
C GLY A 30 -0.38 -5.98 -23.54
N GLN A 31 0.00 -7.09 -24.17
CA GLN A 31 -0.77 -8.33 -24.13
C GLN A 31 -0.71 -9.01 -22.76
N TRP A 32 -1.88 -9.42 -22.27
CA TRP A 32 -2.08 -10.26 -21.08
C TRP A 32 -2.88 -11.50 -21.47
N LYS A 33 -2.68 -12.60 -20.79
CA LYS A 33 -3.58 -13.75 -20.84
C LYS A 33 -4.91 -13.37 -20.18
N PHE A 34 -6.03 -13.74 -20.81
CA PHE A 34 -7.37 -13.33 -20.40
C PHE A 34 -8.35 -14.49 -20.47
N LYS A 35 -9.27 -14.53 -19.52
CA LYS A 35 -10.35 -15.53 -19.50
C LYS A 35 -11.58 -15.03 -18.77
N LEU A 36 -12.75 -15.17 -19.44
CA LEU A 36 -14.06 -14.92 -18.83
C LEU A 36 -14.42 -16.00 -17.81
N GLY A 37 -15.21 -15.61 -16.81
CA GLY A 37 -15.67 -16.46 -15.73
C GLY A 37 -14.80 -16.35 -14.48
N ASP A 38 -15.05 -17.24 -13.51
CA ASP A 38 -14.45 -17.15 -12.19
C ASP A 38 -13.96 -18.52 -11.69
N ASN A 39 -12.70 -18.56 -11.26
CA ASN A 39 -12.10 -19.70 -10.63
C ASN A 39 -10.84 -19.31 -9.87
N GLU A 40 -10.86 -19.35 -8.55
CA GLU A 40 -9.75 -18.99 -7.67
C GLU A 40 -8.45 -19.78 -7.95
N LYS A 41 -8.54 -20.97 -8.58
CA LYS A 41 -7.32 -21.71 -8.98
C LYS A 41 -6.50 -20.98 -10.02
N TRP A 42 -7.08 -20.02 -10.71
CA TRP A 42 -6.41 -19.21 -11.74
C TRP A 42 -5.40 -18.21 -11.14
N ALA A 43 -5.48 -17.95 -9.85
CA ALA A 43 -4.47 -17.18 -9.12
C ALA A 43 -3.13 -17.94 -8.94
N LYS A 44 -3.16 -19.30 -8.98
CA LYS A 44 -1.99 -20.10 -8.64
C LYS A 44 -0.85 -19.93 -9.64
N GLU A 45 0.38 -19.85 -9.14
CA GLU A 45 1.58 -19.80 -9.96
C GLU A 45 1.66 -20.98 -10.95
N SER A 46 1.36 -22.20 -10.47
CA SER A 46 1.43 -23.43 -11.27
C SER A 46 0.31 -23.63 -12.28
N PHE A 47 -0.63 -22.68 -12.40
CA PHE A 47 -1.74 -22.79 -13.33
C PHE A 47 -1.27 -22.57 -14.77
N ASP A 48 -1.64 -23.48 -15.68
CA ASP A 48 -1.33 -23.36 -17.13
C ASP A 48 -2.35 -22.47 -17.84
N ASP A 49 -1.92 -21.28 -18.22
CA ASP A 49 -2.69 -20.27 -18.96
C ASP A 49 -2.39 -20.21 -20.46
N THR A 50 -1.65 -21.19 -20.99
CA THR A 50 -1.23 -21.22 -22.41
C THR A 50 -2.40 -21.22 -23.40
N LYS A 51 -3.57 -21.71 -22.98
CA LYS A 51 -4.80 -21.78 -23.79
C LYS A 51 -5.76 -20.63 -23.56
N TRP A 52 -5.35 -19.61 -22.77
CA TRP A 52 -6.17 -18.44 -22.55
C TRP A 52 -6.08 -17.51 -23.77
N ASP A 53 -7.13 -16.72 -23.95
CA ASP A 53 -7.13 -15.63 -24.91
C ASP A 53 -6.08 -14.57 -24.53
N GLU A 54 -5.84 -13.64 -25.43
CA GLU A 54 -4.96 -12.49 -25.17
C GLU A 54 -5.77 -11.21 -25.31
N ILE A 55 -5.55 -10.28 -24.38
CA ILE A 55 -6.20 -8.97 -24.33
C ILE A 55 -5.16 -7.88 -24.11
N PHE A 56 -5.39 -6.69 -24.67
CA PHE A 56 -4.50 -5.55 -24.43
C PHE A 56 -4.83 -4.86 -23.10
N VAL A 57 -3.82 -4.46 -22.34
CA VAL A 57 -3.94 -3.72 -21.09
C VAL A 57 -3.04 -2.47 -21.17
N PRO A 58 -3.55 -1.26 -20.80
CA PRO A 58 -4.92 -0.98 -20.36
C PRO A 58 -5.90 -0.83 -21.53
N ALA A 59 -7.07 -1.43 -21.41
CA ALA A 59 -8.20 -1.28 -22.32
C ALA A 59 -9.51 -1.75 -21.64
N ASN A 60 -10.66 -1.29 -22.14
CA ASN A 60 -11.91 -1.94 -21.80
C ASN A 60 -11.99 -3.28 -22.54
N TRP A 61 -12.49 -4.33 -21.95
CA TRP A 61 -12.60 -5.62 -22.61
C TRP A 61 -13.63 -5.63 -23.74
N GLU A 62 -14.61 -4.71 -23.71
CA GLU A 62 -15.56 -4.49 -24.82
C GLU A 62 -14.86 -4.12 -26.12
N ASP A 63 -13.80 -3.31 -26.04
CA ASP A 63 -13.00 -2.87 -27.19
C ASP A 63 -12.06 -3.97 -27.68
N GLU A 64 -11.82 -4.99 -26.86
CA GLU A 64 -10.90 -6.11 -27.10
C GLU A 64 -11.62 -7.41 -27.53
N GLY A 65 -12.90 -7.32 -27.90
CA GLY A 65 -13.63 -8.45 -28.48
C GLY A 65 -14.70 -9.09 -27.57
N TYR A 66 -15.00 -8.48 -26.43
CA TYR A 66 -16.02 -8.97 -25.48
C TYR A 66 -17.16 -7.96 -25.26
N PRO A 67 -17.82 -7.46 -26.33
CA PRO A 67 -18.81 -6.40 -26.22
C PRO A 67 -20.03 -6.81 -25.40
N GLY A 68 -20.40 -5.97 -24.40
CA GLY A 68 -21.56 -6.19 -23.55
C GLY A 68 -21.42 -7.37 -22.60
N TYR A 69 -20.20 -7.75 -22.25
CA TYR A 69 -19.97 -8.74 -21.22
C TYR A 69 -19.90 -8.08 -19.84
N ASP A 70 -20.78 -8.47 -18.95
CA ASP A 70 -20.74 -8.13 -17.52
C ASP A 70 -20.45 -9.41 -16.72
N GLY A 71 -19.73 -9.29 -15.60
CA GLY A 71 -19.40 -10.41 -14.73
C GLY A 71 -17.91 -10.54 -14.42
N TYR A 72 -17.49 -11.77 -14.19
CA TYR A 72 -16.11 -12.07 -13.75
C TYR A 72 -15.18 -12.31 -14.94
N ALA A 73 -13.97 -11.76 -14.85
CA ALA A 73 -12.87 -12.10 -15.75
C ALA A 73 -11.54 -12.17 -14.98
N TRP A 74 -10.59 -12.89 -15.55
CA TRP A 74 -9.25 -13.02 -15.01
C TRP A 74 -8.21 -12.63 -16.05
N TYR A 75 -7.20 -11.92 -15.58
CA TYR A 75 -6.01 -11.52 -16.30
C TYR A 75 -4.78 -12.22 -15.71
N ARG A 76 -3.82 -12.58 -16.54
CA ARG A 76 -2.51 -13.08 -16.07
C ARG A 76 -1.40 -12.52 -16.93
N LYS A 77 -0.27 -12.16 -16.30
CA LYS A 77 0.93 -11.74 -17.00
C LYS A 77 2.16 -12.33 -16.37
N HIS A 78 2.97 -12.95 -17.20
CA HIS A 78 4.31 -13.42 -16.85
C HIS A 78 5.31 -12.29 -17.07
N PHE A 79 6.20 -12.08 -16.12
CA PHE A 79 7.21 -11.03 -16.22
C PHE A 79 8.43 -11.37 -15.36
N HIS A 80 9.57 -10.74 -15.67
CA HIS A 80 10.82 -10.94 -14.96
C HIS A 80 11.22 -9.69 -14.18
N VAL A 81 11.71 -9.88 -12.95
CA VAL A 81 12.33 -8.84 -12.12
C VAL A 81 13.77 -9.23 -11.86
N SER A 82 14.73 -8.36 -12.17
CA SER A 82 16.14 -8.68 -11.99
C SER A 82 16.53 -8.76 -10.50
N PRO A 83 17.52 -9.59 -10.13
CA PRO A 83 17.92 -9.77 -8.74
C PRO A 83 18.30 -8.48 -7.99
N GLU A 84 18.84 -7.48 -8.70
CA GLU A 84 19.25 -6.19 -8.10
C GLU A 84 18.05 -5.39 -7.60
N MET A 85 16.86 -5.60 -8.18
CA MET A 85 15.64 -4.89 -7.81
C MET A 85 15.10 -5.34 -6.44
N TYR A 86 15.36 -6.58 -6.01
CA TYR A 86 14.84 -7.13 -4.74
C TYR A 86 15.44 -6.52 -3.47
N ASN A 87 16.47 -5.71 -3.59
CA ASN A 87 17.05 -5.00 -2.46
C ASN A 87 16.29 -3.72 -2.09
N LYS A 88 15.22 -3.42 -2.83
CA LYS A 88 14.38 -2.24 -2.67
C LYS A 88 12.93 -2.64 -2.44
N PRO A 89 12.13 -1.81 -1.73
CA PRO A 89 10.69 -1.98 -1.72
C PRO A 89 10.12 -1.85 -3.14
N LEU A 90 9.43 -2.89 -3.59
CA LEU A 90 8.81 -2.94 -4.90
C LEU A 90 7.31 -2.72 -4.78
N TYR A 91 6.81 -1.83 -5.63
CA TYR A 91 5.38 -1.51 -5.73
C TYR A 91 4.82 -2.03 -7.04
N ILE A 92 3.62 -2.55 -7.00
CA ILE A 92 2.81 -2.76 -8.20
C ILE A 92 1.85 -1.59 -8.34
N HIS A 93 1.83 -0.98 -9.51
CA HIS A 93 0.78 -0.09 -9.97
C HIS A 93 -0.04 -0.86 -10.99
N LEU A 94 -1.31 -1.10 -10.71
CA LEU A 94 -2.21 -1.75 -11.65
C LEU A 94 -2.95 -0.73 -12.50
N GLY A 95 -3.12 0.49 -12.00
CA GLY A 95 -4.03 1.49 -12.56
C GLY A 95 -5.45 1.31 -12.03
N CYS A 96 -6.45 1.70 -12.80
CA CYS A 96 -7.86 1.51 -12.43
C CYS A 96 -8.42 0.26 -13.06
N THR A 97 -9.20 -0.47 -12.28
CA THR A 97 -10.07 -1.55 -12.77
C THR A 97 -11.52 -1.10 -12.68
N ASP A 98 -12.32 -1.56 -13.59
CA ASP A 98 -13.77 -1.35 -13.61
C ASP A 98 -14.47 -2.70 -13.41
N ASP A 99 -15.13 -2.96 -12.29
CA ASP A 99 -15.45 -2.18 -11.08
C ASP A 99 -14.60 -2.59 -9.86
N VAL A 100 -14.37 -3.89 -9.68
CA VAL A 100 -13.79 -4.52 -8.50
C VAL A 100 -12.64 -5.40 -8.91
N SER A 101 -11.59 -5.45 -8.12
CA SER A 101 -10.48 -6.37 -8.38
C SER A 101 -9.87 -7.00 -7.14
N GLU A 102 -9.32 -8.19 -7.32
CA GLU A 102 -8.35 -8.84 -6.43
C GLU A 102 -7.06 -9.11 -7.21
N VAL A 103 -5.93 -8.81 -6.60
CA VAL A 103 -4.61 -8.95 -7.22
C VAL A 103 -3.79 -10.00 -6.48
N PHE A 104 -3.15 -10.88 -7.25
CA PHE A 104 -2.30 -11.95 -6.73
C PHE A 104 -0.92 -11.86 -7.39
N LEU A 105 0.14 -12.03 -6.61
CA LEU A 105 1.49 -12.23 -7.11
C LEU A 105 1.98 -13.63 -6.72
N ASN A 106 2.37 -14.44 -7.71
CA ASN A 106 2.84 -15.82 -7.53
C ASN A 106 1.87 -16.67 -6.68
N GLY A 107 0.56 -16.39 -6.79
CA GLY A 107 -0.52 -17.05 -6.03
C GLY A 107 -0.79 -16.47 -4.65
N HIS A 108 -0.01 -15.49 -4.19
CA HIS A 108 -0.25 -14.77 -2.95
C HIS A 108 -1.20 -13.59 -3.17
N PHE A 109 -2.24 -13.48 -2.38
CA PHE A 109 -3.17 -12.36 -2.41
C PHE A 109 -2.47 -11.09 -1.88
N VAL A 110 -2.41 -10.02 -2.66
CA VAL A 110 -1.59 -8.84 -2.34
C VAL A 110 -2.36 -7.53 -2.26
N SER A 111 -3.49 -7.41 -2.96
CA SER A 111 -4.31 -6.19 -2.93
C SER A 111 -5.71 -6.44 -3.49
N PHE A 112 -6.62 -5.53 -3.19
CA PHE A 112 -7.97 -5.53 -3.76
C PHE A 112 -8.51 -4.10 -3.84
N THR A 113 -9.61 -3.92 -4.57
CA THR A 113 -10.40 -2.68 -4.57
C THR A 113 -11.86 -3.01 -4.69
N GLY A 114 -12.70 -2.25 -3.97
CA GLY A 114 -14.12 -2.49 -3.91
C GLY A 114 -14.48 -3.79 -3.19
N ALA A 115 -15.71 -4.26 -3.35
CA ALA A 115 -16.17 -5.52 -2.81
C ALA A 115 -16.98 -6.31 -3.85
N PHE A 116 -16.72 -7.62 -3.93
CA PHE A 116 -17.45 -8.53 -4.84
C PHE A 116 -18.86 -8.83 -4.36
N PRO A 117 -19.78 -9.24 -5.26
CA PRO A 117 -21.08 -9.76 -4.83
C PRO A 117 -20.94 -10.88 -3.77
N PRO A 118 -21.88 -11.01 -2.79
CA PRO A 118 -23.18 -10.30 -2.74
C PRO A 118 -23.14 -8.90 -2.11
N HIS A 119 -22.00 -8.45 -1.56
CA HIS A 119 -21.86 -7.14 -0.93
C HIS A 119 -21.12 -6.16 -1.85
N TYR A 120 -21.56 -6.11 -3.10
CA TYR A 120 -20.89 -5.35 -4.15
C TYR A 120 -20.71 -3.87 -3.81
N ILE A 121 -19.46 -3.40 -3.95
CA ILE A 121 -19.06 -1.98 -3.83
C ILE A 121 -18.12 -1.67 -4.98
N THR A 122 -18.52 -0.77 -5.86
CA THR A 122 -17.67 -0.36 -7.00
C THR A 122 -16.45 0.44 -6.57
N ALA A 123 -15.35 0.27 -7.29
CA ALA A 123 -14.12 1.05 -7.17
C ALA A 123 -13.58 1.50 -8.55
N TYR A 124 -14.46 1.72 -9.52
CA TYR A 124 -14.16 1.90 -10.96
C TYR A 124 -13.11 2.98 -11.30
N ASN A 125 -12.86 3.97 -10.44
CA ASN A 125 -11.87 5.03 -10.65
C ASN A 125 -10.74 5.04 -9.60
N VAL A 126 -10.61 3.97 -8.81
CA VAL A 126 -9.54 3.88 -7.82
C VAL A 126 -8.24 3.46 -8.49
N ASP A 127 -7.25 4.36 -8.44
CA ASP A 127 -5.89 4.06 -8.94
C ASP A 127 -5.13 3.20 -7.92
N GLN A 128 -4.89 1.93 -8.28
CA GLN A 128 -4.31 0.93 -7.41
C GLN A 128 -2.78 0.98 -7.46
N LYS A 129 -2.17 1.32 -6.33
CA LYS A 129 -0.73 1.24 -6.11
C LYS A 129 -0.46 0.71 -4.72
N PHE A 130 0.28 -0.38 -4.62
CA PHE A 130 0.52 -1.07 -3.36
C PHE A 130 1.92 -1.65 -3.32
N ILE A 131 2.50 -1.67 -2.11
CA ILE A 131 3.75 -2.37 -1.84
C ILE A 131 3.48 -3.87 -1.82
N VAL A 132 4.45 -4.65 -2.30
CA VAL A 132 4.36 -6.11 -2.27
C VAL A 132 5.43 -6.65 -1.33
N PRO A 133 5.05 -7.46 -0.33
CA PRO A 133 6.02 -8.11 0.55
C PRO A 133 7.10 -8.84 -0.22
N LYS A 134 8.36 -8.69 0.25
CA LYS A 134 9.53 -9.25 -0.42
C LYS A 134 9.44 -10.78 -0.61
N GLU A 135 8.79 -11.43 0.33
CA GLU A 135 8.60 -12.89 0.38
C GLU A 135 7.71 -13.43 -0.75
N TYR A 136 6.91 -12.58 -1.38
CA TYR A 136 5.98 -12.98 -2.45
C TYR A 136 6.63 -12.93 -3.85
N TRP A 137 7.79 -12.31 -3.97
CA TRP A 137 8.53 -12.25 -5.22
C TRP A 137 9.38 -13.51 -5.43
N ASN A 138 9.49 -13.95 -6.68
CA ASN A 138 10.44 -14.97 -7.08
C ASN A 138 11.72 -14.31 -7.62
N PRO A 139 12.82 -14.25 -6.85
CA PRO A 139 14.03 -13.53 -7.24
C PRO A 139 14.88 -14.25 -8.32
N SER A 140 14.64 -15.52 -8.56
CA SER A 140 15.45 -16.34 -9.48
C SER A 140 14.69 -16.83 -10.71
N GLY A 141 13.43 -16.42 -10.86
CA GLY A 141 12.58 -16.89 -11.95
C GLY A 141 11.57 -15.86 -12.42
N ASP A 142 10.65 -16.32 -13.26
CA ASP A 142 9.54 -15.51 -13.70
C ASP A 142 8.53 -15.32 -12.57
N ASN A 143 7.97 -14.14 -12.52
CA ASN A 143 6.87 -13.80 -11.63
C ASN A 143 5.58 -13.77 -12.44
N ILE A 144 4.47 -14.07 -11.78
CA ILE A 144 3.15 -14.07 -12.38
C ILE A 144 2.23 -13.17 -11.56
N ILE A 145 1.74 -12.10 -12.19
CA ILE A 145 0.62 -11.35 -11.65
C ILE A 145 -0.66 -11.93 -12.22
N ALA A 146 -1.63 -12.22 -11.34
CA ALA A 146 -3.00 -12.58 -11.70
C ALA A 146 -3.96 -11.56 -11.11
N VAL A 147 -4.96 -11.16 -11.90
CA VAL A 147 -5.97 -10.19 -11.47
C VAL A 147 -7.34 -10.75 -11.75
N ARG A 148 -8.16 -10.86 -10.71
CA ARG A 148 -9.58 -11.16 -10.78
C ARG A 148 -10.34 -9.85 -10.86
N VAL A 149 -11.19 -9.69 -11.84
CA VAL A 149 -12.01 -8.48 -12.04
C VAL A 149 -13.47 -8.87 -12.07
N TYR A 150 -14.31 -8.03 -11.52
CA TYR A 150 -15.77 -8.11 -11.67
C TYR A 150 -16.29 -6.76 -12.11
N ASP A 151 -17.08 -6.76 -13.15
CA ASP A 151 -17.81 -5.63 -13.66
C ASP A 151 -19.31 -5.90 -13.58
N ASP A 152 -20.06 -4.91 -13.10
CA ASP A 152 -21.51 -5.03 -12.90
C ASP A 152 -22.28 -4.56 -14.15
N GLN A 153 -21.73 -3.59 -14.88
CA GLN A 153 -22.40 -3.00 -16.04
C GLN A 153 -21.50 -2.04 -16.83
N LEU A 154 -21.82 -1.86 -18.10
CA LEU A 154 -21.23 -0.90 -19.04
C LEU A 154 -19.88 -1.34 -19.60
N VAL A 155 -18.77 -0.92 -18.99
CA VAL A 155 -17.42 -1.20 -19.49
C VAL A 155 -16.55 -1.76 -18.38
N GLY A 156 -15.95 -2.90 -18.65
CA GLY A 156 -15.12 -3.59 -17.67
C GLY A 156 -13.65 -3.66 -18.04
N GLY A 157 -12.85 -4.07 -17.07
CA GLY A 157 -11.46 -4.40 -17.28
C GLY A 157 -10.43 -3.51 -16.57
N ILE A 158 -9.16 -3.78 -16.84
CA ILE A 158 -8.04 -2.93 -16.41
C ILE A 158 -7.88 -1.83 -17.47
N ASN A 159 -8.56 -0.70 -17.28
CA ASN A 159 -8.83 0.22 -18.39
C ASN A 159 -8.05 1.55 -18.35
N LYS A 160 -7.39 1.89 -17.23
CA LYS A 160 -6.64 3.15 -17.09
C LYS A 160 -5.33 2.95 -16.35
N GLY A 161 -4.39 3.89 -16.56
CA GLY A 161 -3.17 3.98 -15.77
C GLY A 161 -1.92 3.48 -16.49
N ARG A 162 -0.87 3.25 -15.70
CA ARG A 162 0.42 2.76 -16.18
C ARG A 162 0.78 1.49 -15.41
N PRO A 163 0.17 0.34 -15.73
CA PRO A 163 0.43 -0.90 -15.02
C PRO A 163 1.91 -1.29 -15.13
N GLY A 164 2.49 -1.73 -14.00
CA GLY A 164 3.91 -2.07 -13.94
C GLY A 164 4.46 -2.27 -12.54
N VAL A 165 5.75 -2.61 -12.47
CA VAL A 165 6.52 -2.63 -11.23
C VAL A 165 7.29 -1.32 -11.10
N PHE A 166 7.26 -0.73 -9.92
CA PHE A 166 7.87 0.55 -9.62
C PHE A 166 8.72 0.52 -8.37
N GLU A 167 9.75 1.39 -8.34
CA GLU A 167 10.42 1.81 -7.11
C GLU A 167 10.04 3.26 -6.79
N MET A 168 10.01 3.60 -5.50
CA MET A 168 9.89 4.98 -5.03
C MET A 168 11.29 5.55 -4.88
N GLU A 169 11.66 6.58 -5.65
CA GLU A 169 13.03 7.13 -5.65
C GLU A 169 13.41 7.77 -4.30
N ASP A 170 12.46 8.40 -3.63
CA ASP A 170 12.66 9.06 -2.33
C ASP A 170 12.12 8.22 -1.15
N TYR A 171 12.19 6.89 -1.23
CA TYR A 171 11.80 6.02 -0.12
C TYR A 171 12.66 6.27 1.12
N LEU A 172 12.02 6.43 2.28
CA LEU A 172 12.73 6.56 3.56
C LEU A 172 13.24 5.20 4.02
N TYR A 173 14.47 4.85 3.69
CA TYR A 173 15.09 3.61 4.18
C TYR A 173 15.35 3.72 5.69
N PRO A 174 14.78 2.83 6.54
CA PRO A 174 15.10 2.84 7.97
C PRO A 174 16.58 2.57 8.23
N ASP A 175 17.18 3.29 9.20
CA ASP A 175 18.54 2.99 9.67
C ASP A 175 18.59 1.64 10.38
N TYR A 176 17.43 1.20 10.92
CA TYR A 176 17.17 -0.14 11.44
C TYR A 176 15.74 -0.56 11.11
N ALA A 177 15.58 -1.44 10.11
CA ALA A 177 14.28 -1.96 9.66
C ALA A 177 13.76 -3.03 10.62
N ILE A 178 12.44 -3.03 10.84
CA ILE A 178 11.71 -4.08 11.57
C ILE A 178 10.53 -4.62 10.75
N GLU A 179 10.54 -4.36 9.45
CA GLU A 179 9.62 -4.97 8.48
C GLU A 179 9.79 -6.49 8.44
N GLY A 180 8.79 -7.20 7.93
CA GLY A 180 8.80 -8.65 7.79
C GLY A 180 7.73 -9.34 8.61
N THR A 181 8.05 -10.48 9.23
CA THR A 181 7.05 -11.29 9.95
C THR A 181 6.75 -10.73 11.34
N TRP A 182 5.48 -10.43 11.56
CA TRP A 182 4.92 -9.99 12.84
C TRP A 182 3.79 -10.92 13.29
N LYS A 183 3.34 -10.80 14.53
CA LYS A 183 2.15 -11.44 15.07
C LYS A 183 0.95 -10.52 14.93
N LEU A 184 -0.22 -11.05 14.54
CA LEU A 184 -1.48 -10.31 14.44
C LEU A 184 -2.62 -11.06 15.13
N LYS A 185 -3.46 -10.32 15.85
CA LYS A 185 -4.69 -10.86 16.43
C LYS A 185 -5.82 -9.83 16.36
N LYS A 186 -6.97 -10.26 15.87
CA LYS A 186 -8.20 -9.46 15.92
C LYS A 186 -8.75 -9.37 17.34
N GLY A 187 -9.39 -8.24 17.65
CA GLY A 187 -9.97 -7.94 18.95
C GLY A 187 -9.17 -6.85 19.68
N ASP A 188 -9.54 -6.58 20.91
CA ASP A 188 -9.02 -5.46 21.68
C ASP A 188 -8.82 -5.82 23.15
N ASP A 189 -7.57 -5.69 23.61
CA ASP A 189 -7.17 -5.95 25.00
C ASP A 189 -5.89 -5.17 25.30
N ASP A 190 -5.94 -4.26 26.25
CA ASP A 190 -4.80 -3.39 26.63
C ASP A 190 -3.62 -4.19 27.18
N ASP A 191 -3.83 -5.41 27.70
CA ASP A 191 -2.75 -6.30 28.14
C ASP A 191 -1.83 -6.73 26.99
N TRP A 192 -2.30 -6.64 25.76
CA TRP A 192 -1.51 -6.98 24.57
C TRP A 192 -0.39 -5.98 24.26
N ALA A 193 -0.42 -4.80 24.88
CA ALA A 193 0.70 -3.86 24.84
C ALA A 193 1.90 -4.32 25.70
N LYS A 194 1.68 -5.18 26.72
CA LYS A 194 2.70 -5.54 27.71
C LYS A 194 3.81 -6.40 27.09
N PRO A 195 5.10 -6.13 27.37
CA PRO A 195 6.21 -6.96 26.88
C PRO A 195 6.13 -8.42 27.33
N SER A 196 5.57 -8.65 28.53
CA SER A 196 5.44 -9.99 29.13
C SER A 196 4.29 -10.82 28.55
N PHE A 197 3.44 -10.23 27.70
CA PHE A 197 2.34 -10.96 27.10
C PHE A 197 2.87 -12.04 26.13
N ASP A 198 2.34 -13.25 26.25
CA ASP A 198 2.68 -14.38 25.34
C ASP A 198 1.85 -14.32 24.07
N ASP A 199 2.49 -13.93 22.97
CA ASP A 199 1.91 -13.85 21.64
C ASP A 199 2.29 -15.06 20.75
N SER A 200 2.89 -16.11 21.31
CA SER A 200 3.40 -17.29 20.56
C SER A 200 2.34 -18.02 19.75
N LYS A 201 1.07 -17.95 20.19
CA LYS A 201 -0.07 -18.58 19.50
C LYS A 201 -0.77 -17.66 18.49
N TRP A 202 -0.32 -16.42 18.33
CA TRP A 202 -0.90 -15.54 17.33
C TRP A 202 -0.41 -15.92 15.94
N PRO A 203 -1.25 -15.78 14.90
CA PRO A 203 -0.84 -15.96 13.52
C PRO A 203 0.33 -15.04 13.13
N ASP A 204 1.18 -15.55 12.25
CA ASP A 204 2.20 -14.74 11.57
C ASP A 204 1.58 -14.00 10.39
N VAL A 205 1.97 -12.74 10.24
CA VAL A 205 1.62 -11.88 9.10
C VAL A 205 2.84 -11.10 8.64
N LEU A 206 2.81 -10.64 7.40
CA LEU A 206 3.84 -9.76 6.86
C LEU A 206 3.46 -8.29 7.08
N VAL A 207 4.44 -7.48 7.42
CA VAL A 207 4.33 -6.03 7.60
C VAL A 207 5.44 -5.35 6.79
N PRO A 208 5.10 -4.38 5.89
CA PRO A 208 3.77 -3.87 5.62
C PRO A 208 2.96 -4.72 4.64
N ALA A 209 1.68 -4.90 4.90
CA ALA A 209 0.66 -5.43 4.00
C ALA A 209 -0.73 -5.26 4.63
N TYR A 210 -1.79 -5.25 3.83
CA TYR A 210 -3.16 -5.27 4.35
C TYR A 210 -3.43 -6.56 5.12
N TRP A 211 -4.08 -6.47 6.28
CA TRP A 211 -4.45 -7.67 7.05
C TRP A 211 -5.52 -8.53 6.37
N ASP A 212 -6.31 -7.91 5.50
CA ASP A 212 -7.33 -8.56 4.67
C ASP A 212 -6.73 -9.64 3.78
N THR A 213 -5.53 -9.39 3.26
CA THR A 213 -4.81 -10.35 2.41
C THR A 213 -4.15 -11.48 3.21
N GLN A 214 -4.24 -11.42 4.55
CA GLN A 214 -3.51 -12.30 5.47
C GLN A 214 -4.43 -12.97 6.51
N GLY A 215 -5.69 -13.20 6.14
CA GLY A 215 -6.63 -13.99 6.93
C GLY A 215 -7.65 -13.19 7.74
N LEU A 216 -7.65 -11.86 7.65
CA LEU A 216 -8.69 -11.00 8.23
C LEU A 216 -9.55 -10.33 7.14
N LYS A 217 -9.83 -11.08 6.04
CA LYS A 217 -10.66 -10.57 4.94
C LYS A 217 -12.03 -10.10 5.46
N ASP A 218 -12.45 -8.92 4.97
CA ASP A 218 -13.74 -8.30 5.31
C ASP A 218 -13.91 -8.06 6.83
N TYR A 219 -12.81 -7.81 7.55
CA TYR A 219 -12.82 -7.56 8.99
C TYR A 219 -12.63 -6.09 9.30
N ASP A 220 -13.68 -5.44 9.81
CA ASP A 220 -13.64 -4.11 10.41
C ASP A 220 -13.54 -4.24 11.94
N GLY A 221 -12.75 -3.39 12.58
CA GLY A 221 -12.60 -3.39 14.02
C GLY A 221 -11.15 -3.27 14.51
N TYR A 222 -10.88 -3.81 15.69
CA TYR A 222 -9.55 -3.76 16.28
C TYR A 222 -8.68 -4.94 15.89
N GLY A 223 -7.43 -4.63 15.47
CA GLY A 223 -6.36 -5.60 15.32
C GLY A 223 -5.10 -5.15 16.07
N TRP A 224 -4.42 -6.07 16.71
CA TRP A 224 -3.16 -5.82 17.39
C TRP A 224 -2.03 -6.54 16.69
N TYR A 225 -1.04 -5.76 16.29
CA TYR A 225 0.23 -6.25 15.76
C TYR A 225 1.28 -6.29 16.86
N ARG A 226 2.17 -7.28 16.81
CA ARG A 226 3.31 -7.38 17.74
C ARG A 226 4.54 -7.92 17.04
N VAL A 227 5.70 -7.36 17.40
CA VAL A 227 7.00 -7.88 16.96
C VAL A 227 8.05 -7.75 18.06
N ARG A 228 8.96 -8.74 18.12
CA ARG A 228 10.13 -8.73 19.01
C ARG A 228 11.38 -8.48 18.17
N PHE A 229 12.25 -7.60 18.64
CA PHE A 229 13.44 -7.18 17.91
C PHE A 229 14.51 -6.65 18.86
N THR A 230 15.76 -6.50 18.38
CA THR A 230 16.87 -5.96 19.19
C THR A 230 17.49 -4.75 18.49
N VAL A 231 17.31 -3.57 19.04
CA VAL A 231 17.97 -2.35 18.53
C VAL A 231 19.47 -2.44 18.84
N PRO A 232 20.36 -2.36 17.84
CA PRO A 232 21.80 -2.46 18.08
C PRO A 232 22.35 -1.35 18.98
N GLU A 233 23.35 -1.67 19.80
CA GLU A 233 24.02 -0.72 20.72
C GLU A 233 24.56 0.55 20.02
N LYS A 234 24.94 0.45 18.76
CA LYS A 234 25.45 1.60 17.98
C LYS A 234 24.46 2.78 17.87
N PHE A 235 23.20 2.57 18.19
CA PHE A 235 22.16 3.62 18.16
C PHE A 235 21.91 4.27 19.52
N ARG A 236 22.56 3.86 20.59
CA ARG A 236 22.28 4.30 21.98
C ARG A 236 22.38 5.82 22.17
N ASP A 237 23.35 6.45 21.53
CA ASP A 237 23.60 7.89 21.64
C ASP A 237 22.93 8.71 20.52
N GLN A 238 21.94 8.11 19.84
CA GLN A 238 21.24 8.75 18.74
C GLN A 238 19.76 8.99 19.09
N ASP A 239 19.26 10.16 18.74
CA ASP A 239 17.85 10.44 18.76
C ASP A 239 17.14 9.63 17.66
N LEU A 240 16.25 8.74 18.03
CA LEU A 240 15.53 7.89 17.09
C LEU A 240 14.07 8.31 16.93
N VAL A 241 13.58 8.15 15.70
CA VAL A 241 12.18 8.26 15.31
C VAL A 241 11.73 6.86 14.88
N LEU A 242 10.68 6.35 15.51
CA LEU A 242 10.00 5.13 15.06
C LEU A 242 9.05 5.50 13.94
N VAL A 243 9.29 4.94 12.75
CA VAL A 243 8.37 5.04 11.61
C VAL A 243 7.58 3.74 11.50
N VAL A 244 6.25 3.87 11.30
CA VAL A 244 5.32 2.73 11.18
C VAL A 244 4.51 2.84 9.88
N GLY A 245 5.06 3.56 8.91
CA GLY A 245 4.49 3.71 7.57
C GLY A 245 3.09 4.29 7.55
N LYS A 246 2.20 3.69 6.76
CA LYS A 246 0.77 4.05 6.74
C LYS A 246 -0.08 2.93 7.32
N ILE A 247 -1.09 3.32 8.08
CA ILE A 247 -2.00 2.41 8.79
C ILE A 247 -3.44 2.82 8.46
N ASP A 248 -4.26 1.88 8.15
CA ASP A 248 -5.68 2.08 7.90
C ASP A 248 -6.50 1.62 9.13
N ASP A 249 -7.27 2.48 9.80
CA ASP A 249 -7.43 3.94 9.77
C ASP A 249 -6.60 4.65 10.84
N VAL A 250 -6.75 4.24 12.12
CA VAL A 250 -6.15 4.88 13.29
C VAL A 250 -5.32 3.90 14.09
N ASP A 251 -4.33 4.41 14.81
CA ASP A 251 -3.45 3.57 15.62
C ASP A 251 -3.10 4.14 16.98
N GLU A 252 -2.71 3.23 17.88
CA GLU A 252 -1.93 3.50 19.08
C GLU A 252 -0.71 2.58 19.06
N THR A 253 0.47 3.17 19.16
CA THR A 253 1.76 2.47 19.05
C THR A 253 2.46 2.45 20.39
N TYR A 254 2.87 1.25 20.85
CA TYR A 254 3.49 1.00 22.15
C TYR A 254 4.86 0.35 21.95
N LEU A 255 5.88 0.91 22.60
CA LEU A 255 7.20 0.30 22.71
C LEU A 255 7.46 -0.13 24.15
N ASN A 256 7.75 -1.41 24.36
CA ASN A 256 7.98 -1.99 25.69
C ASN A 256 6.85 -1.72 26.71
N GLY A 257 5.60 -1.61 26.21
CA GLY A 257 4.41 -1.33 27.03
C GLY A 257 4.10 0.15 27.25
N GLU A 258 4.99 1.05 26.83
CA GLU A 258 4.78 2.49 26.92
C GLU A 258 4.24 3.02 25.58
N ARG A 259 3.18 3.83 25.61
CA ARG A 259 2.63 4.42 24.40
C ARG A 259 3.52 5.54 23.87
N VAL A 260 4.15 5.30 22.73
CA VAL A 260 5.05 6.25 22.06
C VAL A 260 4.37 7.06 20.95
N GLY A 261 3.20 6.62 20.49
CA GLY A 261 2.51 7.31 19.41
C GLY A 261 1.02 7.01 19.33
N ARG A 262 0.31 7.90 18.61
CA ARG A 262 -1.09 7.74 18.25
C ARG A 262 -1.43 8.60 17.04
N THR A 263 -2.19 8.06 16.10
CA THR A 263 -2.75 8.83 14.98
C THR A 263 -4.25 8.59 14.89
N GLY A 264 -5.01 9.71 14.89
CA GLY A 264 -6.47 9.68 14.83
C GLY A 264 -7.17 9.37 16.16
N THR A 265 -8.48 9.25 16.08
CA THR A 265 -9.40 8.86 17.18
C THR A 265 -10.46 7.94 16.60
N ARG A 266 -11.24 7.25 17.46
CA ARG A 266 -12.38 6.40 17.01
C ARG A 266 -13.40 7.12 16.12
N HIS A 267 -13.48 8.43 16.22
CA HIS A 267 -14.26 9.25 15.28
C HIS A 267 -13.38 9.54 14.07
N VAL A 268 -13.25 8.55 13.20
CA VAL A 268 -12.48 8.61 11.96
C VAL A 268 -13.02 9.74 11.09
N GLN A 269 -12.15 10.65 10.69
CA GLN A 269 -12.52 11.76 9.79
C GLN A 269 -12.24 11.41 8.32
N GLY A 270 -11.80 10.17 8.04
CA GLY A 270 -11.66 9.62 6.70
C GLY A 270 -10.35 9.93 5.97
N TRP A 271 -9.35 10.51 6.65
CA TRP A 271 -8.04 10.81 6.04
C TRP A 271 -6.85 10.29 6.85
N GLU A 272 -7.13 9.61 7.95
CA GLU A 272 -6.10 9.06 8.86
C GLU A 272 -5.26 8.01 8.16
N TYR A 273 -5.84 7.20 7.30
CA TYR A 273 -5.14 6.16 6.53
C TYR A 273 -4.01 6.71 5.64
N LEU A 274 -4.12 7.95 5.13
CA LEU A 274 -3.08 8.57 4.31
C LEU A 274 -1.89 9.12 5.11
N LYS A 275 -2.04 9.28 6.44
CA LYS A 275 -1.00 9.87 7.26
C LYS A 275 0.17 8.92 7.44
N PHE A 276 1.37 9.44 7.26
CA PHE A 276 2.59 8.72 7.60
C PHE A 276 2.84 8.76 9.11
N ARG A 277 3.05 7.60 9.73
CA ARG A 277 3.29 7.45 11.17
C ARG A 277 4.78 7.58 11.46
N ALA A 278 5.13 8.62 12.20
CA ALA A 278 6.48 8.86 12.68
C ALA A 278 6.42 9.39 14.11
N TYR A 279 6.95 8.63 15.05
CA TYR A 279 6.84 8.91 16.48
C TYR A 279 8.23 9.11 17.09
N THR A 280 8.45 10.23 17.79
CA THR A 280 9.66 10.43 18.58
C THR A 280 9.64 9.48 19.76
N VAL A 281 10.69 8.67 19.90
CA VAL A 281 10.80 7.69 20.98
C VAL A 281 11.81 8.21 22.01
N PRO A 282 11.41 8.32 23.29
CA PRO A 282 12.37 8.59 24.35
C PRO A 282 13.43 7.49 24.42
N SER A 283 14.71 7.86 24.55
CA SER A 283 15.81 6.90 24.53
C SER A 283 15.74 5.87 25.65
N GLU A 284 15.18 6.27 26.81
CA GLU A 284 14.93 5.41 27.99
C GLU A 284 13.90 4.31 27.73
N THR A 285 13.01 4.48 26.75
CA THR A 285 12.03 3.46 26.38
C THR A 285 12.67 2.34 25.56
N ILE A 286 13.82 2.58 24.91
CA ILE A 286 14.52 1.62 24.07
C ILE A 286 15.54 0.82 24.89
N LYS A 287 15.46 -0.50 24.87
CA LYS A 287 16.45 -1.42 25.45
C LYS A 287 17.50 -1.76 24.39
N PHE A 288 18.55 -0.95 24.28
CA PHE A 288 19.63 -1.19 23.33
C PHE A 288 20.38 -2.49 23.64
N GLY A 289 20.68 -3.30 22.62
CA GLY A 289 21.35 -4.60 22.74
C GLY A 289 20.51 -5.69 23.41
N GLN A 290 19.24 -5.42 23.73
CA GLN A 290 18.32 -6.33 24.38
C GLN A 290 17.03 -6.45 23.56
N GLU A 291 16.18 -7.42 23.93
CA GLU A 291 14.87 -7.59 23.31
C GLU A 291 13.94 -6.42 23.66
N ASN A 292 13.32 -5.87 22.63
CA ASN A 292 12.23 -4.91 22.69
C ASN A 292 10.96 -5.53 22.09
N VAL A 293 9.82 -5.04 22.52
CA VAL A 293 8.50 -5.40 21.95
C VAL A 293 7.84 -4.14 21.44
N LEU A 294 7.53 -4.13 20.15
CA LEU A 294 6.63 -3.15 19.57
C LEU A 294 5.25 -3.78 19.46
N ALA A 295 4.24 -3.07 19.96
CA ALA A 295 2.84 -3.43 19.80
C ALA A 295 2.10 -2.26 19.15
N VAL A 296 1.29 -2.54 18.12
CA VAL A 296 0.49 -1.54 17.42
C VAL A 296 -0.96 -1.97 17.44
N ARG A 297 -1.78 -1.17 18.11
CA ARG A 297 -3.23 -1.31 18.14
C ARG A 297 -3.78 -0.53 16.96
N VAL A 298 -4.42 -1.20 16.04
CA VAL A 298 -5.03 -0.61 14.85
C VAL A 298 -6.55 -0.70 14.98
N TYR A 299 -7.26 0.33 14.58
CA TYR A 299 -8.70 0.29 14.39
C TYR A 299 -9.01 0.71 12.96
N ASP A 300 -9.65 -0.17 12.27
CA ASP A 300 -10.19 0.01 10.93
C ASP A 300 -11.71 0.08 10.98
N ASN A 301 -12.28 0.97 10.19
CA ASN A 301 -13.71 1.25 10.18
C ASN A 301 -14.41 0.69 8.94
N PHE A 302 -13.69 0.45 7.85
CA PHE A 302 -14.30 0.06 6.58
C PHE A 302 -13.31 -0.40 5.51
N LEU A 303 -13.58 -1.52 4.86
CA LEU A 303 -12.86 -2.13 3.73
C LEU A 303 -11.48 -2.67 4.06
N HIS A 304 -10.47 -1.81 4.05
CA HIS A 304 -9.07 -2.20 4.16
C HIS A 304 -8.52 -1.89 5.53
N GLY A 305 -7.77 -2.81 6.11
CA GLY A 305 -7.19 -2.55 7.41
C GLY A 305 -5.72 -2.94 7.52
N GLY A 306 -5.06 -2.41 8.55
CA GLY A 306 -3.71 -2.82 8.93
C GLY A 306 -2.60 -1.84 8.61
N ILE A 307 -1.36 -2.28 8.84
CA ILE A 307 -0.13 -1.55 8.49
C ILE A 307 0.19 -1.87 7.04
N TYR A 308 -0.32 -1.07 6.11
CA TYR A 308 -0.38 -1.44 4.69
C TYR A 308 0.74 -0.89 3.82
N ASP A 309 1.45 0.17 4.26
CA ASP A 309 2.55 0.77 3.50
C ASP A 309 3.73 1.09 4.42
N GLY A 310 4.95 0.96 3.90
CA GLY A 310 6.18 1.20 4.64
C GLY A 310 6.68 2.65 4.57
N PRO A 311 7.86 2.90 5.12
CA PRO A 311 8.74 1.98 5.85
C PRO A 311 8.32 1.72 7.30
N VAL A 312 8.80 0.60 7.86
CA VAL A 312 8.62 0.29 9.29
C VAL A 312 9.97 0.03 9.95
N GLY A 313 10.32 0.85 10.94
CA GLY A 313 11.62 0.76 11.59
C GLY A 313 12.03 2.01 12.34
N PHE A 314 13.31 2.09 12.68
CA PHE A 314 13.89 3.27 13.30
C PHE A 314 14.75 4.05 12.32
N VAL A 315 14.60 5.36 12.35
CA VAL A 315 15.45 6.31 11.63
C VAL A 315 16.06 7.30 12.62
N THR A 316 17.28 7.75 12.38
CA THR A 316 17.84 8.86 13.16
C THR A 316 17.05 10.13 12.91
N ARG A 317 16.90 10.96 13.94
CA ARG A 317 16.14 12.22 13.83
C ARG A 317 16.65 13.11 12.68
N ASP A 318 17.95 13.14 12.47
CA ASP A 318 18.56 13.94 11.39
C ASP A 318 18.24 13.34 10.00
N HIS A 319 18.20 12.02 9.87
CA HIS A 319 17.78 11.35 8.65
C HIS A 319 16.31 11.66 8.35
N TYR A 320 15.44 11.46 9.33
CA TYR A 320 14.01 11.76 9.22
C TYR A 320 13.77 13.22 8.81
N ARG A 321 14.42 14.20 9.47
CA ARG A 321 14.28 15.62 9.15
C ARG A 321 14.77 15.98 7.74
N ARG A 322 15.81 15.30 7.22
CA ARG A 322 16.26 15.53 5.84
C ARG A 322 15.20 15.04 4.85
N TRP A 323 14.64 13.86 5.10
CA TRP A 323 13.58 13.30 4.28
C TRP A 323 12.30 14.13 4.37
N GLU A 324 11.85 14.47 5.57
CA GLU A 324 10.64 15.25 5.83
C GLU A 324 10.67 16.61 5.11
N ARG A 325 11.78 17.33 5.13
CA ARG A 325 11.93 18.61 4.42
C ARG A 325 11.67 18.51 2.93
N LYS A 326 12.11 17.43 2.29
CA LYS A 326 11.84 17.20 0.87
C LYS A 326 10.36 16.98 0.58
N HIS A 327 9.61 16.43 1.55
CA HIS A 327 8.21 16.02 1.38
C HIS A 327 7.20 17.01 1.96
N THR A 328 7.62 17.91 2.87
CA THR A 328 6.70 18.89 3.50
C THR A 328 6.24 19.97 2.51
N ASP A 329 7.04 20.34 1.56
CA ASP A 329 6.65 21.31 0.52
C ASP A 329 5.57 20.71 -0.39
N THR A 330 5.65 19.43 -0.70
CA THR A 330 4.64 18.67 -1.47
C THR A 330 3.28 18.58 -0.75
N VAL A 331 3.27 18.44 0.57
CA VAL A 331 2.03 18.36 1.38
C VAL A 331 1.33 19.72 1.46
N ARG A 332 2.08 20.82 1.48
CA ARG A 332 1.49 22.18 1.47
C ARG A 332 0.84 22.53 0.14
N GLU A 333 1.44 22.11 -0.97
CA GLU A 333 0.90 22.34 -2.31
C GLU A 333 -0.36 21.50 -2.58
N ASN A 334 -0.40 20.24 -2.14
CA ASN A 334 -1.59 19.40 -2.25
C ASN A 334 -2.80 19.90 -1.42
N ARG A 335 -2.58 20.59 -0.30
CA ARG A 335 -3.68 21.23 0.44
C ARG A 335 -4.37 22.34 -0.33
N ASN A 336 -3.69 22.99 -1.28
CA ASN A 336 -4.26 24.06 -2.09
C ASN A 336 -5.01 23.56 -3.34
N TRP A 337 -4.89 22.28 -3.72
CA TRP A 337 -5.55 21.71 -4.90
C TRP A 337 -6.82 20.90 -4.60
N ASN A 338 -7.06 20.50 -3.33
CA ASN A 338 -8.15 19.59 -2.95
C ASN A 338 -9.47 20.32 -2.58
N TRP A 339 -9.80 21.42 -3.21
CA TRP A 339 -11.03 22.17 -2.90
C TRP A 339 -12.23 21.84 -3.78
N ASN A 340 -12.29 20.72 -4.52
CA ASN A 340 -13.49 20.44 -5.34
C ASN A 340 -13.84 18.96 -5.58
N TRP A 341 -13.54 18.05 -4.66
CA TRP A 341 -14.13 16.71 -4.73
C TRP A 341 -14.72 16.34 -3.37
N ASN A 342 -16.00 16.65 -3.19
CA ASN A 342 -16.80 16.08 -2.10
C ASN A 342 -17.06 14.59 -2.40
N PHE A 343 -16.37 13.71 -1.72
CA PHE A 343 -16.61 12.26 -1.76
C PHE A 343 -18.04 11.87 -1.31
N PHE A 344 -18.77 12.81 -0.67
CA PHE A 344 -20.15 12.60 -0.21
C PHE A 344 -21.23 12.85 -1.28
N ASP A 345 -20.88 13.33 -2.47
CA ASP A 345 -21.85 13.51 -3.56
C ASP A 345 -22.07 12.25 -4.41
N ILE A 346 -21.31 11.18 -4.16
CA ILE A 346 -21.43 9.88 -4.85
C ILE A 346 -22.51 8.99 -4.20
N PHE A 347 -22.97 9.34 -3.00
CA PHE A 347 -23.96 8.56 -2.23
C PHE A 347 -25.33 9.25 -2.06
N ARG A 348 -25.72 10.09 -3.04
CA ARG A 348 -27.10 10.57 -3.16
C ARG A 348 -27.80 10.07 -4.40
#